data_4585e2de9069fd0adce31d693c06d31e
#
_entry.id   4585e2de9069fd0adce31d693c06d31e
#
_cell.length_a   1.000
_cell.length_b   1.000
_cell.length_c   1.000
_cell.angle_alpha   90.00
_cell.angle_beta   90.00
_cell.angle_gamma   90.00
#
_symmetry.space_group_name_H-M   'P 1'
#
loop_
_entity.id
_entity.type
_entity.pdbx_description
1 polymer ?
#
loop_
_entity_poly.entity_id
_entity_poly.type
_entity_poly.pdbx_seq_one_letter_code
_entity_poly.pdbx_strand_id
1 'polypeptide(L)'
;MILRYIALHHKYCCNNMLDCAIFHLHQECFVISTQTQIAGSVFANCIMNASGVYCHSAHELDAVQRSAAATFVTKSATLAPRAGNPEPRYCTVPFGSINSMGLPNHGLAYYLDYVSQAQRDFPGKSYFLSITGFNVEEDVALIRQVQASDFAGIVELNLSCPNVPGKPQTGYDFEAVARILEAVFALYQAPLGIKLPPYFDLIHFDEIAAILNRFPLAYVNSVNSIGNGLCVDAASETVLIRPKGGFGGIGGAYLKPTALANVRAFYERLKPEIQIIGTGGVVNGSDVFEHILCGASMVQVGTTLQEEGIGAFARLTRELKEIMAAKGYQTLDDFRGRLKTL
;
A
#
# COMPACT_ATOMS: atom_id res chain seq x y z
N MET A 1 -28.35 -6.55 32.52
CA MET A 1 -28.99 -7.84 32.87
C MET A 1 -28.11 -9.04 32.45
N ILE A 2 -27.23 -8.92 31.46
CA ILE A 2 -26.33 -10.00 30.97
C ILE A 2 -25.14 -10.25 31.91
N LEU A 3 -24.59 -9.23 32.58
CA LEU A 3 -23.46 -9.36 33.50
C LEU A 3 -23.79 -10.04 34.84
N ARG A 4 -25.07 -10.16 35.21
CA ARG A 4 -25.49 -10.89 36.41
C ARG A 4 -25.67 -12.39 36.18
N TYR A 5 -25.83 -12.83 34.92
CA TYR A 5 -25.98 -14.25 34.56
C TYR A 5 -24.65 -15.02 34.55
N ILE A 6 -23.57 -14.33 34.23
CA ILE A 6 -22.23 -14.92 34.21
C ILE A 6 -21.67 -15.15 35.62
N ALA A 7 -22.04 -14.29 36.57
CA ALA A 7 -21.57 -14.42 37.97
C ALA A 7 -22.24 -15.53 38.77
N LEU A 8 -23.43 -16.02 38.36
CA LEU A 8 -24.14 -17.11 39.04
C LEU A 8 -23.73 -18.50 38.55
N HIS A 9 -23.22 -18.64 37.33
CA HIS A 9 -22.73 -19.95 36.85
C HIS A 9 -21.33 -20.32 37.37
N HIS A 10 -20.55 -19.34 37.84
CA HIS A 10 -19.19 -19.56 38.36
C HIS A 10 -19.17 -20.18 39.79
N LYS A 11 -20.30 -20.23 40.50
CA LYS A 11 -20.35 -20.71 41.89
C LYS A 11 -20.67 -22.21 42.06
N TYR A 12 -20.99 -22.91 40.97
CA TYR A 12 -21.43 -24.32 41.07
C TYR A 12 -20.56 -25.34 40.33
N CYS A 13 -19.43 -24.99 39.75
CA CYS A 13 -18.59 -25.89 38.96
C CYS A 13 -17.14 -26.11 39.42
N CYS A 14 -16.69 -25.59 40.54
CA CYS A 14 -15.32 -25.86 41.00
C CYS A 14 -15.32 -26.46 42.38
N ASN A 15 -15.46 -27.79 42.45
CA ASN A 15 -15.25 -28.57 43.69
C ASN A 15 -13.90 -29.33 43.74
N ASN A 16 -12.95 -29.02 42.83
CA ASN A 16 -11.57 -29.53 42.92
C ASN A 16 -10.56 -28.49 42.44
N MET A 17 -9.58 -28.14 43.28
CA MET A 17 -8.47 -27.24 42.91
C MET A 17 -7.60 -27.75 41.74
N LEU A 18 -7.69 -29.01 41.38
CA LEU A 18 -7.01 -29.59 40.23
C LEU A 18 -7.68 -29.21 38.90
N ASP A 19 -9.00 -29.09 38.87
CA ASP A 19 -9.71 -28.71 37.62
C ASP A 19 -9.52 -27.25 37.26
N CYS A 20 -9.35 -26.37 38.25
CA CYS A 20 -8.98 -24.95 38.01
C CYS A 20 -7.55 -24.80 37.47
N ALA A 21 -6.61 -25.64 37.89
CA ALA A 21 -5.23 -25.62 37.40
C ALA A 21 -5.13 -26.15 35.96
N ILE A 22 -5.97 -27.12 35.58
CA ILE A 22 -5.98 -27.69 34.22
C ILE A 22 -6.62 -26.75 33.23
N PHE A 23 -7.62 -25.93 33.65
CA PHE A 23 -8.23 -24.91 32.78
C PHE A 23 -7.29 -23.71 32.54
N HIS A 24 -6.33 -23.43 33.44
CA HIS A 24 -5.32 -22.36 33.25
C HIS A 24 -4.06 -22.83 32.51
N LEU A 25 -3.86 -24.14 32.33
CA LEU A 25 -2.69 -24.72 31.66
C LEU A 25 -2.86 -24.89 30.15
N HIS A 26 -4.04 -24.57 29.56
CA HIS A 26 -4.28 -24.69 28.13
C HIS A 26 -4.63 -23.36 27.44
N GLN A 27 -4.40 -22.22 28.07
CA GLN A 27 -4.28 -20.98 27.33
C GLN A 27 -2.84 -20.92 26.77
N GLU A 28 -2.58 -21.73 25.73
CA GLU A 28 -1.48 -21.43 24.82
C GLU A 28 -1.69 -19.99 24.40
N CYS A 29 -0.81 -19.08 24.84
CA CYS A 29 -0.79 -17.70 24.37
C CYS A 29 -0.41 -17.75 22.88
N PHE A 30 -1.38 -17.97 22.01
CA PHE A 30 -1.16 -17.92 20.57
C PHE A 30 -0.68 -16.54 20.21
N VAL A 31 0.59 -16.44 19.80
CA VAL A 31 1.18 -15.19 19.35
C VAL A 31 0.63 -14.89 17.96
N ILE A 32 -0.29 -13.92 17.87
CA ILE A 32 -0.84 -13.46 16.60
C ILE A 32 0.24 -12.74 15.82
N SER A 33 0.58 -13.28 14.66
CA SER A 33 1.58 -12.75 13.76
C SER A 33 0.92 -12.00 12.58
N THR A 34 1.32 -10.74 12.39
CA THR A 34 0.99 -9.96 11.19
C THR A 34 2.16 -9.93 10.19
N GLN A 35 3.12 -10.86 10.38
CA GLN A 35 4.25 -11.04 9.49
C GLN A 35 3.78 -11.34 8.07
N THR A 36 4.50 -10.79 7.09
CA THR A 36 4.26 -11.04 5.67
C THR A 36 5.57 -11.15 4.91
N GLN A 37 5.47 -11.55 3.64
CA GLN A 37 6.62 -11.66 2.75
C GLN A 37 6.29 -11.03 1.40
N ILE A 38 7.23 -10.26 0.83
CA ILE A 38 7.17 -9.73 -0.55
C ILE A 38 8.50 -10.01 -1.22
N ALA A 39 8.48 -10.61 -2.40
CA ALA A 39 9.68 -10.90 -3.19
C ALA A 39 10.80 -11.63 -2.41
N GLY A 40 10.43 -12.56 -1.54
CA GLY A 40 11.39 -13.28 -0.67
C GLY A 40 11.81 -12.51 0.58
N SER A 41 11.59 -11.21 0.68
CA SER A 41 11.86 -10.41 1.88
C SER A 41 10.77 -10.57 2.93
N VAL A 42 11.16 -10.84 4.17
CA VAL A 42 10.24 -11.01 5.31
C VAL A 42 10.09 -9.68 6.06
N PHE A 43 8.86 -9.31 6.38
CA PHE A 43 8.48 -8.11 7.11
C PHE A 43 7.72 -8.47 8.38
N ALA A 44 8.06 -7.83 9.51
CA ALA A 44 7.49 -8.13 10.82
C ALA A 44 5.98 -7.88 10.94
N ASN A 45 5.43 -7.01 10.08
CA ASN A 45 3.99 -6.80 9.91
C ASN A 45 3.67 -6.45 8.45
N CYS A 46 2.38 -6.27 8.14
CA CYS A 46 1.90 -6.08 6.77
C CYS A 46 1.55 -4.62 6.41
N ILE A 47 1.89 -3.63 7.24
CA ILE A 47 1.45 -2.24 7.03
C ILE A 47 2.64 -1.33 6.78
N MET A 48 2.57 -0.51 5.71
CA MET A 48 3.59 0.47 5.34
C MET A 48 2.95 1.77 4.83
N ASN A 49 3.75 2.82 4.63
CA ASN A 49 3.27 4.05 4.00
C ASN A 49 2.97 3.85 2.51
N ALA A 50 2.08 4.65 1.95
CA ALA A 50 1.91 4.78 0.50
C ALA A 50 2.92 5.79 -0.07
N SER A 51 3.46 5.51 -1.28
CA SER A 51 4.31 6.46 -2.00
C SER A 51 3.52 7.76 -2.26
N GLY A 52 3.89 8.83 -1.58
CA GLY A 52 3.22 10.14 -1.59
C GLY A 52 2.97 10.71 -0.20
N VAL A 53 3.06 9.90 0.86
CA VAL A 53 2.85 10.33 2.25
C VAL A 53 4.00 9.85 3.11
N TYR A 54 4.56 10.75 3.92
CA TYR A 54 5.73 10.50 4.78
C TYR A 54 6.90 9.85 4.05
N CYS A 55 7.20 10.35 2.85
CA CYS A 55 8.22 9.74 1.99
C CYS A 55 8.96 10.75 1.08
N HIS A 56 8.67 12.04 1.22
CA HIS A 56 9.24 13.07 0.35
C HIS A 56 10.68 13.41 0.77
N SER A 57 10.95 13.53 2.06
CA SER A 57 12.25 13.88 2.62
C SER A 57 12.85 12.74 3.44
N ALA A 58 14.18 12.79 3.67
CA ALA A 58 14.88 11.89 4.58
C ALA A 58 14.28 11.92 5.99
N HIS A 59 13.91 13.10 6.49
CA HIS A 59 13.26 13.26 7.80
C HIS A 59 11.94 12.48 7.90
N GLU A 60 11.10 12.52 6.85
CA GLU A 60 9.84 11.77 6.81
C GLU A 60 10.09 10.25 6.73
N LEU A 61 11.05 9.82 5.89
CA LEU A 61 11.42 8.42 5.77
C LEU A 61 12.00 7.87 7.08
N ASP A 62 12.82 8.65 7.77
CA ASP A 62 13.34 8.33 9.10
C ASP A 62 12.22 8.16 10.14
N ALA A 63 11.19 9.00 10.08
CA ALA A 63 10.04 8.88 10.98
C ALA A 63 9.28 7.57 10.74
N VAL A 64 9.06 7.18 9.49
CA VAL A 64 8.43 5.88 9.15
C VAL A 64 9.32 4.72 9.59
N GLN A 65 10.63 4.78 9.35
CA GLN A 65 11.56 3.72 9.72
C GLN A 65 11.62 3.46 11.22
N ARG A 66 11.47 4.51 12.06
CA ARG A 66 11.46 4.42 13.53
C ARG A 66 10.07 4.07 14.10
N SER A 67 9.05 4.03 13.25
CA SER A 67 7.68 3.71 13.67
C SER A 67 7.41 2.20 13.72
N ALA A 68 6.16 1.85 13.96
CA ALA A 68 5.68 0.46 13.88
C ALA A 68 5.37 0.01 12.43
N ALA A 69 5.77 0.77 11.41
CA ALA A 69 5.64 0.34 10.02
C ALA A 69 6.50 -0.90 9.72
N ALA A 70 6.04 -1.74 8.84
CA ALA A 70 6.80 -2.91 8.37
C ALA A 70 8.11 -2.50 7.69
N THR A 71 8.01 -1.48 6.86
CA THR A 71 9.05 -0.86 6.05
C THR A 71 8.51 0.47 5.52
N PHE A 72 9.28 1.10 4.62
CA PHE A 72 8.80 2.28 3.88
C PHE A 72 8.93 2.09 2.37
N VAL A 73 8.13 2.89 1.62
CA VAL A 73 8.35 3.19 0.22
C VAL A 73 8.69 4.67 0.05
N THR A 74 9.67 4.98 -0.78
CA THR A 74 10.07 6.36 -1.08
C THR A 74 9.00 7.08 -1.93
N LYS A 75 9.10 8.39 -2.04
CA LYS A 75 8.37 9.15 -3.07
C LYS A 75 8.78 8.65 -4.45
N SER A 76 7.78 8.54 -5.36
CA SER A 76 8.09 8.21 -6.75
C SER A 76 9.06 9.24 -7.33
N ALA A 77 10.28 8.79 -7.59
CA ALA A 77 11.37 9.58 -8.10
C ALA A 77 11.31 9.68 -9.63
N THR A 78 11.61 10.84 -10.15
CA THR A 78 11.91 11.08 -11.57
C THR A 78 13.42 11.25 -11.77
N LEU A 79 13.92 11.22 -13.00
CA LEU A 79 15.35 11.41 -13.28
C LEU A 79 15.89 12.70 -12.64
N ALA A 80 15.20 13.80 -12.82
CA ALA A 80 15.52 15.08 -12.21
C ALA A 80 14.52 15.48 -11.12
N PRO A 81 14.90 16.32 -10.15
CA PRO A 81 13.98 16.88 -9.15
C PRO A 81 12.80 17.64 -9.77
N ARG A 82 11.65 17.61 -9.09
CA ARG A 82 10.43 18.30 -9.52
C ARG A 82 9.80 19.04 -8.36
N ALA A 83 9.36 20.28 -8.61
CA ALA A 83 8.60 21.08 -7.64
C ALA A 83 7.15 20.59 -7.49
N GLY A 84 6.61 19.90 -8.51
CA GLY A 84 5.20 19.52 -8.59
C GLY A 84 4.31 20.68 -9.09
N ASN A 85 3.01 20.52 -8.92
CA ASN A 85 2.01 21.50 -9.33
C ASN A 85 1.93 22.67 -8.34
N PRO A 86 1.41 23.86 -8.76
CA PRO A 86 1.22 25.01 -7.87
C PRO A 86 0.19 24.75 -6.76
N GLU A 87 0.40 25.40 -5.60
CA GLU A 87 -0.51 25.34 -4.45
C GLU A 87 -1.77 26.22 -4.66
N PRO A 88 -2.89 25.89 -4.00
CA PRO A 88 -3.15 24.68 -3.20
C PRO A 88 -3.34 23.46 -4.11
N ARG A 89 -2.62 22.39 -3.83
CA ARG A 89 -2.64 21.12 -4.62
C ARG A 89 -3.09 19.90 -3.83
N TYR A 90 -3.44 20.09 -2.56
CA TYR A 90 -4.00 19.09 -1.65
C TYR A 90 -5.04 19.75 -0.75
N CYS A 91 -6.14 19.06 -0.53
CA CYS A 91 -7.16 19.45 0.44
C CYS A 91 -7.80 18.23 1.09
N THR A 92 -7.92 18.25 2.42
CA THR A 92 -8.72 17.27 3.15
C THR A 92 -10.20 17.62 2.97
N VAL A 93 -11.01 16.60 2.74
CA VAL A 93 -12.47 16.68 2.60
C VAL A 93 -13.12 15.64 3.50
N PRO A 94 -14.42 15.73 3.82
CA PRO A 94 -15.10 14.67 4.56
C PRO A 94 -14.85 13.30 3.92
N PHE A 95 -14.42 12.32 4.75
CA PHE A 95 -14.08 10.94 4.34
C PHE A 95 -12.85 10.77 3.43
N GLY A 96 -12.02 11.80 3.26
CA GLY A 96 -10.81 11.63 2.45
C GLY A 96 -10.09 12.91 2.06
N SER A 97 -9.52 12.90 0.87
CA SER A 97 -8.75 14.01 0.33
C SER A 97 -8.85 14.12 -1.17
N ILE A 98 -8.66 15.32 -1.70
CA ILE A 98 -8.40 15.55 -3.12
C ILE A 98 -6.98 16.08 -3.29
N ASN A 99 -6.26 15.59 -4.30
CA ASN A 99 -4.90 16.04 -4.57
C ASN A 99 -4.59 16.11 -6.07
N SER A 100 -3.73 17.05 -6.43
CA SER A 100 -3.14 17.16 -7.75
C SER A 100 -1.67 17.56 -7.61
N MET A 101 -0.87 16.67 -6.99
CA MET A 101 0.50 16.95 -6.55
C MET A 101 1.47 17.25 -7.69
N GLY A 102 1.38 16.55 -8.84
CA GLY A 102 2.27 16.76 -9.98
C GLY A 102 3.67 16.18 -9.80
N LEU A 103 3.80 15.11 -9.01
CA LEU A 103 5.08 14.40 -8.73
C LEU A 103 6.18 15.29 -8.11
N PRO A 104 5.93 16.06 -7.03
CA PRO A 104 7.04 16.71 -6.34
C PRO A 104 7.98 15.65 -5.79
N ASN A 105 9.28 15.76 -6.09
CA ASN A 105 10.31 14.83 -5.61
C ASN A 105 11.71 15.44 -5.78
N HIS A 106 12.70 14.87 -5.09
CA HIS A 106 14.09 15.33 -5.09
C HIS A 106 14.97 14.70 -6.18
N GLY A 107 14.39 13.94 -7.12
CA GLY A 107 15.13 13.18 -8.13
C GLY A 107 15.63 11.83 -7.63
N LEU A 108 15.95 10.93 -8.57
CA LEU A 108 16.32 9.55 -8.25
C LEU A 108 17.57 9.47 -7.35
N ALA A 109 18.59 10.25 -7.63
CA ALA A 109 19.86 10.21 -6.87
C ALA A 109 19.63 10.39 -5.37
N TYR A 110 18.81 11.37 -4.98
CA TYR A 110 18.48 11.62 -3.57
C TYR A 110 17.90 10.40 -2.85
N TYR A 111 16.96 9.71 -3.49
CA TYR A 111 16.34 8.55 -2.86
C TYR A 111 17.23 7.31 -2.92
N LEU A 112 18.03 7.13 -3.97
CA LEU A 112 19.02 6.06 -4.04
C LEU A 112 20.07 6.19 -2.92
N ASP A 113 20.60 7.40 -2.71
CA ASP A 113 21.56 7.67 -1.64
C ASP A 113 20.93 7.34 -0.27
N TYR A 114 19.69 7.77 -0.05
CA TYR A 114 18.96 7.51 1.20
C TYR A 114 18.74 6.01 1.45
N VAL A 115 18.16 5.28 0.47
CA VAL A 115 17.86 3.84 0.67
C VAL A 115 19.14 3.00 0.78
N SER A 116 20.20 3.35 0.07
CA SER A 116 21.49 2.68 0.17
C SER A 116 22.13 2.90 1.56
N GLN A 117 22.01 4.12 2.11
CA GLN A 117 22.43 4.38 3.48
C GLN A 117 21.58 3.62 4.50
N ALA A 118 20.25 3.64 4.36
CA ALA A 118 19.35 2.90 5.24
C ALA A 118 19.63 1.39 5.25
N GLN A 119 20.00 0.79 4.11
CA GLN A 119 20.38 -0.62 4.02
C GLN A 119 21.71 -0.90 4.76
N ARG A 120 22.67 0.01 4.72
CA ARG A 120 23.93 -0.12 5.49
C ARG A 120 23.71 0.00 7.00
N ASP A 121 22.85 0.94 7.40
CA ASP A 121 22.56 1.19 8.81
C ASP A 121 21.70 0.09 9.45
N PHE A 122 20.85 -0.58 8.66
CA PHE A 122 19.94 -1.63 9.11
C PHE A 122 20.04 -2.87 8.20
N PRO A 123 21.14 -3.62 8.26
CA PRO A 123 21.34 -4.79 7.43
C PRO A 123 20.25 -5.84 7.71
N GLY A 124 19.71 -6.42 6.64
CA GLY A 124 18.62 -7.40 6.71
C GLY A 124 17.21 -6.79 6.62
N LYS A 125 17.06 -5.46 6.59
CA LYS A 125 15.79 -4.82 6.23
C LYS A 125 15.72 -4.57 4.73
N SER A 126 14.55 -4.81 4.14
CA SER A 126 14.25 -4.49 2.75
C SER A 126 13.38 -3.23 2.67
N TYR A 127 13.70 -2.37 1.72
CA TYR A 127 13.03 -1.10 1.47
C TYR A 127 12.49 -1.05 0.05
N PHE A 128 11.49 -0.19 -0.18
CA PHE A 128 10.90 0.02 -1.48
C PHE A 128 11.33 1.38 -2.04
N LEU A 129 11.89 1.35 -3.25
CA LEU A 129 12.23 2.53 -4.03
C LEU A 129 11.19 2.76 -5.12
N SER A 130 10.37 3.78 -5.00
CA SER A 130 9.38 4.10 -6.04
C SER A 130 9.98 5.02 -7.10
N ILE A 131 9.78 4.68 -8.38
CA ILE A 131 10.27 5.42 -9.54
C ILE A 131 9.14 5.61 -10.56
N THR A 132 9.27 6.62 -11.43
CA THR A 132 8.34 6.86 -12.54
C THR A 132 9.00 7.72 -13.61
N GLY A 133 8.98 7.26 -14.84
CA GLY A 133 9.32 8.02 -16.04
C GLY A 133 8.08 8.63 -16.69
N PHE A 134 8.32 9.45 -17.71
CA PHE A 134 7.26 10.00 -18.55
C PHE A 134 7.13 9.28 -19.90
N ASN A 135 8.03 8.37 -20.19
CA ASN A 135 8.06 7.52 -21.38
C ASN A 135 8.95 6.30 -21.09
N VAL A 136 8.99 5.35 -22.02
CA VAL A 136 9.78 4.12 -21.90
C VAL A 136 11.27 4.41 -21.69
N GLU A 137 11.82 5.40 -22.40
CA GLU A 137 13.23 5.79 -22.34
C GLU A 137 13.62 6.28 -20.95
N GLU A 138 12.76 7.08 -20.30
CA GLU A 138 12.98 7.56 -18.94
C GLU A 138 12.85 6.43 -17.91
N ASP A 139 11.88 5.54 -18.04
CA ASP A 139 11.74 4.37 -17.16
C ASP A 139 12.97 3.46 -17.27
N VAL A 140 13.48 3.23 -18.49
CA VAL A 140 14.73 2.49 -18.73
C VAL A 140 15.95 3.20 -18.13
N ALA A 141 16.01 4.53 -18.27
CA ALA A 141 17.13 5.31 -17.72
C ALA A 141 17.13 5.28 -16.17
N LEU A 142 15.95 5.35 -15.54
CA LEU A 142 15.80 5.19 -14.10
C LEU A 142 16.27 3.81 -13.63
N ILE A 143 15.83 2.75 -14.30
CA ILE A 143 16.19 1.37 -13.98
C ILE A 143 17.69 1.14 -14.15
N ARG A 144 18.33 1.69 -15.17
CA ARG A 144 19.80 1.59 -15.34
C ARG A 144 20.55 2.23 -14.20
N GLN A 145 20.10 3.39 -13.69
CA GLN A 145 20.72 4.02 -12.53
C GLN A 145 20.52 3.19 -11.25
N VAL A 146 19.32 2.62 -11.04
CA VAL A 146 19.07 1.70 -9.92
C VAL A 146 19.99 0.48 -10.01
N GLN A 147 20.11 -0.14 -11.18
CA GLN A 147 20.96 -1.31 -11.41
C GLN A 147 22.47 -1.02 -11.19
N ALA A 148 22.91 0.21 -11.49
CA ALA A 148 24.29 0.64 -11.27
C ALA A 148 24.58 1.04 -9.82
N SER A 149 23.58 1.06 -8.95
CA SER A 149 23.73 1.41 -7.52
C SER A 149 23.87 0.17 -6.64
N ASP A 150 24.22 0.39 -5.36
CA ASP A 150 24.28 -0.67 -4.34
C ASP A 150 22.89 -1.03 -3.77
N PHE A 151 21.80 -0.49 -4.33
CA PHE A 151 20.46 -0.77 -3.83
C PHE A 151 20.06 -2.23 -4.10
N ALA A 152 19.78 -2.96 -3.03
CA ALA A 152 19.39 -4.37 -3.05
C ALA A 152 17.93 -4.61 -2.54
N GLY A 153 17.11 -3.55 -2.51
CA GLY A 153 15.71 -3.63 -2.11
C GLY A 153 14.75 -3.93 -3.27
N ILE A 154 13.53 -3.46 -3.14
CA ILE A 154 12.45 -3.73 -4.08
C ILE A 154 12.09 -2.43 -4.83
N VAL A 155 12.03 -2.47 -6.15
CA VAL A 155 11.61 -1.32 -6.97
C VAL A 155 10.10 -1.32 -7.13
N GLU A 156 9.46 -0.14 -6.97
CA GLU A 156 8.07 0.11 -7.35
C GLU A 156 8.04 1.03 -8.57
N LEU A 157 7.71 0.50 -9.74
CA LEU A 157 7.50 1.30 -10.94
C LEU A 157 6.06 1.84 -10.95
N ASN A 158 5.92 3.16 -10.80
CA ASN A 158 4.61 3.82 -10.71
C ASN A 158 4.09 4.20 -12.10
N LEU A 159 3.12 3.44 -12.61
CA LEU A 159 2.46 3.64 -13.91
C LEU A 159 1.14 4.42 -13.80
N SER A 160 0.84 4.97 -12.62
CA SER A 160 -0.51 5.43 -12.28
C SER A 160 -0.61 6.89 -11.84
N CYS A 161 0.34 7.77 -12.16
CA CYS A 161 0.25 9.16 -11.73
C CYS A 161 -0.82 9.95 -12.52
N PRO A 162 -1.97 10.35 -11.91
CA PRO A 162 -3.05 11.03 -12.61
C PRO A 162 -2.82 12.54 -12.76
N ASN A 163 -1.77 13.08 -12.12
CA ASN A 163 -1.68 14.50 -11.80
C ASN A 163 -0.57 15.21 -12.58
N VAL A 164 -0.12 14.64 -13.70
CA VAL A 164 0.82 15.29 -14.62
C VAL A 164 0.02 15.96 -15.74
N PRO A 165 0.05 17.31 -15.87
CA PRO A 165 -0.66 18.01 -16.92
C PRO A 165 -0.24 17.54 -18.32
N GLY A 166 -1.22 17.39 -19.21
CA GLY A 166 -0.98 17.04 -20.61
C GLY A 166 -0.56 15.58 -20.86
N LYS A 167 -0.52 14.72 -19.81
CA LYS A 167 -0.15 13.30 -19.95
C LYS A 167 -1.27 12.39 -19.43
N PRO A 168 -1.72 11.38 -20.21
CA PRO A 168 -2.61 10.33 -19.72
C PRO A 168 -1.87 9.43 -18.70
N GLN A 169 -2.62 8.75 -17.86
CA GLN A 169 -2.06 7.71 -16.98
C GLN A 169 -1.62 6.51 -17.80
N THR A 170 -0.34 6.17 -17.70
CA THR A 170 0.25 5.05 -18.43
C THR A 170 -0.46 3.72 -18.16
N GLY A 171 -0.93 3.52 -16.93
CA GLY A 171 -1.64 2.29 -16.53
C GLY A 171 -2.97 2.03 -17.29
N TYR A 172 -3.50 3.01 -18.02
CA TYR A 172 -4.67 2.81 -18.90
C TYR A 172 -4.30 2.58 -20.37
N ASP A 173 -3.03 2.73 -20.73
CA ASP A 173 -2.51 2.36 -22.05
C ASP A 173 -1.80 0.99 -21.93
N PHE A 174 -2.55 -0.09 -22.14
CA PHE A 174 -2.05 -1.46 -21.94
C PHE A 174 -0.90 -1.82 -22.86
N GLU A 175 -0.86 -1.27 -24.08
CA GLU A 175 0.27 -1.45 -24.98
C GLU A 175 1.51 -0.72 -24.45
N ALA A 176 1.36 0.49 -23.92
CA ALA A 176 2.48 1.20 -23.29
C ALA A 176 2.99 0.45 -22.05
N VAL A 177 2.10 -0.10 -21.21
CA VAL A 177 2.48 -0.95 -20.07
C VAL A 177 3.31 -2.14 -20.56
N ALA A 178 2.85 -2.86 -21.58
CA ALA A 178 3.58 -4.01 -22.13
C ALA A 178 4.99 -3.60 -22.63
N ARG A 179 5.09 -2.53 -23.43
CA ARG A 179 6.38 -2.03 -23.93
C ARG A 179 7.34 -1.62 -22.82
N ILE A 180 6.83 -0.94 -21.77
CA ILE A 180 7.65 -0.55 -20.62
C ILE A 180 8.19 -1.79 -19.91
N LEU A 181 7.32 -2.76 -19.60
CA LEU A 181 7.72 -3.98 -18.89
C LEU A 181 8.70 -4.82 -19.73
N GLU A 182 8.52 -4.94 -21.04
CA GLU A 182 9.45 -5.60 -21.95
C GLU A 182 10.84 -4.93 -21.89
N ALA A 183 10.89 -3.60 -21.99
CA ALA A 183 12.14 -2.85 -21.96
C ALA A 183 12.83 -2.92 -20.58
N VAL A 184 12.05 -2.83 -19.48
CA VAL A 184 12.57 -2.90 -18.11
C VAL A 184 13.10 -4.30 -17.79
N PHE A 185 12.34 -5.36 -18.04
CA PHE A 185 12.76 -6.73 -17.73
C PHE A 185 13.83 -7.30 -18.67
N ALA A 186 14.06 -6.67 -19.81
CA ALA A 186 15.24 -6.96 -20.65
C ALA A 186 16.56 -6.58 -19.95
N LEU A 187 16.51 -5.67 -18.99
CA LEU A 187 17.69 -5.11 -18.30
C LEU A 187 17.74 -5.50 -16.81
N TYR A 188 16.61 -5.57 -16.14
CA TYR A 188 16.53 -5.62 -14.69
C TYR A 188 15.93 -6.94 -14.20
N GLN A 189 16.70 -7.68 -13.38
CA GLN A 189 16.31 -9.00 -12.89
C GLN A 189 16.08 -9.03 -11.36
N ALA A 190 16.33 -7.91 -10.67
CA ALA A 190 16.07 -7.81 -9.24
C ALA A 190 14.56 -7.56 -8.97
N PRO A 191 14.09 -7.70 -7.73
CA PRO A 191 12.68 -7.56 -7.41
C PRO A 191 12.07 -6.22 -7.86
N LEU A 192 11.04 -6.30 -8.69
CA LEU A 192 10.31 -5.14 -9.20
C LEU A 192 8.81 -5.42 -9.17
N GLY A 193 8.06 -4.50 -8.58
CA GLY A 193 6.61 -4.44 -8.66
C GLY A 193 6.15 -3.18 -9.38
N ILE A 194 4.86 -3.12 -9.67
CA ILE A 194 4.24 -1.97 -10.33
C ILE A 194 3.11 -1.41 -9.49
N LYS A 195 2.90 -0.09 -9.59
CA LYS A 195 1.72 0.57 -9.03
C LYS A 195 0.77 1.03 -10.12
N LEU A 196 -0.49 0.62 -10.00
CA LEU A 196 -1.52 0.80 -11.03
C LEU A 196 -2.62 1.79 -10.59
N PRO A 197 -3.30 2.45 -11.54
CA PRO A 197 -4.53 3.17 -11.27
C PRO A 197 -5.66 2.18 -10.94
N PRO A 198 -6.80 2.66 -10.39
CA PRO A 198 -7.98 1.82 -10.25
C PRO A 198 -8.58 1.50 -11.63
N TYR A 199 -8.99 0.25 -11.83
CA TYR A 199 -9.81 -0.17 -12.96
C TYR A 199 -11.26 -0.37 -12.50
N PHE A 200 -12.20 -0.19 -13.43
CA PHE A 200 -13.65 -0.16 -13.15
C PHE A 200 -14.43 -1.18 -13.98
N ASP A 201 -13.76 -1.90 -14.87
CA ASP A 201 -14.37 -2.88 -15.77
C ASP A 201 -13.61 -4.20 -15.68
N LEU A 202 -14.33 -5.32 -15.58
CA LEU A 202 -13.73 -6.65 -15.47
C LEU A 202 -12.93 -7.05 -16.72
N ILE A 203 -13.33 -6.57 -17.91
CA ILE A 203 -12.59 -6.81 -19.15
C ILE A 203 -11.19 -6.19 -19.08
N HIS A 204 -11.07 -4.96 -18.53
CA HIS A 204 -9.78 -4.32 -18.33
C HIS A 204 -8.87 -5.11 -17.37
N PHE A 205 -9.46 -5.75 -16.33
CA PHE A 205 -8.67 -6.63 -15.46
C PHE A 205 -8.17 -7.87 -16.19
N ASP A 206 -9.00 -8.47 -17.06
CA ASP A 206 -8.60 -9.64 -17.86
C ASP A 206 -7.45 -9.28 -18.82
N GLU A 207 -7.55 -8.15 -19.51
CA GLU A 207 -6.55 -7.67 -20.45
C GLU A 207 -5.22 -7.31 -19.75
N ILE A 208 -5.27 -6.50 -18.70
CA ILE A 208 -4.05 -6.09 -18.00
C ILE A 208 -3.39 -7.27 -17.28
N ALA A 209 -4.15 -8.17 -16.67
CA ALA A 209 -3.61 -9.35 -16.00
C ALA A 209 -2.93 -10.30 -17.01
N ALA A 210 -3.48 -10.45 -18.21
CA ALA A 210 -2.85 -11.22 -19.27
C ALA A 210 -1.46 -10.67 -19.64
N ILE A 211 -1.31 -9.34 -19.68
CA ILE A 211 -0.02 -8.70 -19.91
C ILE A 211 0.93 -8.92 -18.70
N LEU A 212 0.47 -8.62 -17.48
CA LEU A 212 1.28 -8.70 -16.27
C LEU A 212 1.81 -10.12 -16.03
N ASN A 213 1.01 -11.13 -16.29
CA ASN A 213 1.37 -12.54 -16.15
C ASN A 213 2.49 -13.01 -17.11
N ARG A 214 2.90 -12.18 -18.05
CA ARG A 214 4.04 -12.47 -18.95
C ARG A 214 5.38 -12.16 -18.30
N PHE A 215 5.41 -11.37 -17.22
CA PHE A 215 6.62 -10.83 -16.61
C PHE A 215 6.84 -11.38 -15.20
N PRO A 216 8.10 -11.47 -14.73
CA PRO A 216 8.43 -11.92 -13.38
C PRO A 216 8.25 -10.78 -12.36
N LEU A 217 7.06 -10.19 -12.31
CA LEU A 217 6.71 -9.15 -11.35
C LEU A 217 6.74 -9.71 -9.93
N ALA A 218 7.35 -8.98 -9.01
CA ALA A 218 7.32 -9.30 -7.59
C ALA A 218 5.93 -9.04 -6.99
N TYR A 219 5.30 -7.94 -7.41
CA TYR A 219 3.95 -7.58 -6.94
C TYR A 219 3.26 -6.57 -7.86
N VAL A 220 1.94 -6.49 -7.68
CA VAL A 220 1.09 -5.41 -8.18
C VAL A 220 0.58 -4.61 -6.97
N ASN A 221 0.81 -3.31 -6.96
CA ASN A 221 0.24 -2.39 -5.97
C ASN A 221 -1.04 -1.77 -6.55
N SER A 222 -2.16 -2.03 -5.92
CA SER A 222 -3.49 -1.59 -6.31
C SER A 222 -4.22 -0.98 -5.10
N VAL A 223 -4.55 0.32 -5.15
CA VAL A 223 -4.61 1.24 -6.28
C VAL A 223 -3.96 2.59 -5.94
N ASN A 224 -3.70 3.42 -6.96
CA ASN A 224 -3.47 4.85 -6.75
C ASN A 224 -4.83 5.56 -6.52
N SER A 225 -4.83 6.87 -6.22
CA SER A 225 -6.05 7.67 -6.09
C SER A 225 -6.95 7.59 -7.33
N ILE A 226 -8.28 7.65 -7.13
CA ILE A 226 -9.24 7.73 -8.24
C ILE A 226 -9.03 9.08 -8.93
N GLY A 227 -8.62 9.04 -10.18
CA GLY A 227 -8.38 10.23 -10.98
C GLY A 227 -9.66 10.99 -11.32
N ASN A 228 -9.49 12.25 -11.74
CA ASN A 228 -10.55 13.10 -12.28
C ASN A 228 -11.67 13.44 -11.27
N GLY A 229 -11.37 13.44 -9.97
CA GLY A 229 -12.29 13.93 -8.95
C GLY A 229 -12.33 15.46 -8.93
N LEU A 230 -13.45 16.02 -8.49
CA LEU A 230 -13.67 17.46 -8.29
C LEU A 230 -14.34 17.68 -6.94
N CYS A 231 -13.83 18.64 -6.16
CA CYS A 231 -14.46 19.09 -4.93
C CYS A 231 -14.71 20.60 -4.99
N VAL A 232 -15.91 21.00 -4.58
CA VAL A 232 -16.39 22.38 -4.66
C VAL A 232 -16.70 22.89 -3.25
N ASP A 233 -16.25 24.09 -2.93
CA ASP A 233 -16.76 24.89 -1.83
C ASP A 233 -18.02 25.64 -2.29
N ALA A 234 -19.17 25.20 -1.82
CA ALA A 234 -20.45 25.77 -2.21
C ALA A 234 -20.64 27.22 -1.73
N ALA A 235 -19.95 27.64 -0.68
CA ALA A 235 -20.08 29.00 -0.14
C ALA A 235 -19.35 30.03 -1.00
N SER A 236 -18.19 29.69 -1.52
CA SER A 236 -17.38 30.54 -2.39
C SER A 236 -17.57 30.24 -3.87
N GLU A 237 -18.31 29.18 -4.22
CA GLU A 237 -18.51 28.67 -5.59
C GLU A 237 -17.18 28.38 -6.31
N THR A 238 -16.15 27.93 -5.53
CA THR A 238 -14.80 27.68 -6.06
C THR A 238 -14.38 26.22 -5.87
N VAL A 239 -13.34 25.83 -6.63
CA VAL A 239 -12.68 24.54 -6.47
C VAL A 239 -11.71 24.57 -5.29
N LEU A 240 -11.48 23.42 -4.63
CA LEU A 240 -10.62 23.34 -3.44
C LEU A 240 -9.12 23.28 -3.75
N ILE A 241 -8.74 22.89 -4.97
CA ILE A 241 -7.33 22.84 -5.42
C ILE A 241 -7.16 23.56 -6.74
N ARG A 242 -5.98 24.14 -6.95
CA ARG A 242 -5.70 24.97 -8.14
C ARG A 242 -5.39 24.18 -9.42
N PRO A 243 -4.56 23.12 -9.39
CA PRO A 243 -4.08 22.50 -10.62
C PRO A 243 -5.22 21.90 -11.45
N LYS A 244 -5.06 21.87 -12.76
CA LYS A 244 -6.01 21.25 -13.70
C LYS A 244 -7.45 21.78 -13.56
N GLY A 245 -7.63 23.06 -13.17
CA GLY A 245 -8.97 23.62 -12.94
C GLY A 245 -9.73 23.00 -11.78
N GLY A 246 -9.02 22.48 -10.77
CA GLY A 246 -9.62 21.83 -9.60
C GLY A 246 -9.72 20.31 -9.69
N PHE A 247 -9.39 19.71 -10.84
CA PHE A 247 -9.43 18.27 -10.99
C PHE A 247 -8.21 17.58 -10.33
N GLY A 248 -8.47 16.54 -9.54
CA GLY A 248 -7.43 15.81 -8.82
C GLY A 248 -7.77 14.35 -8.59
N GLY A 249 -6.87 13.65 -7.92
CA GLY A 249 -7.09 12.29 -7.44
C GLY A 249 -7.79 12.29 -6.08
N ILE A 250 -8.80 11.44 -5.92
CA ILE A 250 -9.52 11.23 -4.67
C ILE A 250 -8.87 10.09 -3.89
N GLY A 251 -8.56 10.34 -2.62
CA GLY A 251 -8.05 9.36 -1.65
C GLY A 251 -8.92 9.29 -0.40
N GLY A 252 -8.51 8.43 0.56
CA GLY A 252 -9.21 8.24 1.83
C GLY A 252 -10.34 7.22 1.78
N ALA A 253 -11.28 7.25 2.72
CA ALA A 253 -12.33 6.24 2.89
C ALA A 253 -13.21 6.05 1.65
N TYR A 254 -13.42 7.09 0.84
CA TYR A 254 -14.13 7.01 -0.44
C TYR A 254 -13.57 5.93 -1.38
N LEU A 255 -12.27 5.70 -1.32
CA LEU A 255 -11.57 4.80 -2.23
C LEU A 255 -11.74 3.32 -1.86
N LYS A 256 -12.11 3.00 -0.61
CA LYS A 256 -12.10 1.62 -0.09
C LYS A 256 -12.85 0.62 -0.97
N PRO A 257 -14.12 0.83 -1.35
CA PRO A 257 -14.85 -0.15 -2.15
C PRO A 257 -14.16 -0.47 -3.48
N THR A 258 -13.66 0.56 -4.15
CA THR A 258 -12.90 0.42 -5.41
C THR A 258 -11.57 -0.30 -5.18
N ALA A 259 -10.84 0.04 -4.11
CA ALA A 259 -9.56 -0.59 -3.79
C ALA A 259 -9.71 -2.09 -3.50
N LEU A 260 -10.70 -2.48 -2.68
CA LEU A 260 -10.99 -3.89 -2.37
C LEU A 260 -11.39 -4.67 -3.63
N ALA A 261 -12.23 -4.09 -4.49
CA ALA A 261 -12.63 -4.72 -5.76
C ALA A 261 -11.41 -4.95 -6.67
N ASN A 262 -10.52 -3.95 -6.76
CA ASN A 262 -9.29 -4.05 -7.56
C ASN A 262 -8.32 -5.09 -7.00
N VAL A 263 -8.09 -5.09 -5.68
CA VAL A 263 -7.26 -6.12 -5.01
C VAL A 263 -7.82 -7.52 -5.29
N ARG A 264 -9.13 -7.72 -5.11
CA ARG A 264 -9.77 -9.02 -5.36
C ARG A 264 -9.70 -9.45 -6.82
N ALA A 265 -9.97 -8.54 -7.74
CA ALA A 265 -9.93 -8.83 -9.18
C ALA A 265 -8.52 -9.25 -9.64
N PHE A 266 -7.46 -8.61 -9.13
CA PHE A 266 -6.08 -9.02 -9.40
C PHE A 266 -5.73 -10.34 -8.73
N TYR A 267 -6.17 -10.57 -7.48
CA TYR A 267 -5.91 -11.82 -6.78
C TYR A 267 -6.46 -13.04 -7.53
N GLU A 268 -7.60 -12.90 -8.19
CA GLU A 268 -8.23 -13.97 -8.96
C GLU A 268 -7.58 -14.22 -10.34
N ARG A 269 -6.78 -13.27 -10.85
CA ARG A 269 -6.27 -13.27 -12.24
C ARG A 269 -4.77 -13.37 -12.38
N LEU A 270 -4.04 -12.87 -11.38
CA LEU A 270 -2.59 -12.90 -11.43
C LEU A 270 -2.07 -14.28 -11.03
N LYS A 271 -0.89 -14.64 -11.56
CA LYS A 271 -0.16 -15.83 -11.12
C LYS A 271 0.13 -15.74 -9.63
N PRO A 272 0.13 -16.86 -8.89
CA PRO A 272 0.35 -16.86 -7.44
C PRO A 272 1.70 -16.26 -7.00
N GLU A 273 2.69 -16.24 -7.88
CA GLU A 273 4.02 -15.67 -7.64
C GLU A 273 3.97 -14.12 -7.61
N ILE A 274 3.00 -13.51 -8.28
CA ILE A 274 2.80 -12.06 -8.30
C ILE A 274 1.94 -11.67 -7.11
N GLN A 275 2.57 -11.14 -6.07
CA GLN A 275 1.89 -10.76 -4.86
C GLN A 275 1.09 -9.45 -5.04
N ILE A 276 0.19 -9.14 -4.12
CA ILE A 276 -0.60 -7.92 -4.20
C ILE A 276 -0.33 -7.05 -2.97
N ILE A 277 -0.06 -5.77 -3.21
CA ILE A 277 -0.07 -4.75 -2.18
C ILE A 277 -1.39 -3.98 -2.32
N GLY A 278 -2.22 -4.01 -1.27
CA GLY A 278 -3.49 -3.30 -1.24
C GLY A 278 -3.29 -1.85 -0.79
N THR A 279 -3.83 -0.90 -1.55
CA THR A 279 -3.73 0.53 -1.22
C THR A 279 -5.06 1.21 -1.45
N GLY A 280 -5.53 1.97 -0.47
CA GLY A 280 -6.71 2.83 -0.59
C GLY A 280 -7.82 2.53 0.41
N GLY A 281 -8.30 3.59 1.06
CA GLY A 281 -9.43 3.54 1.98
C GLY A 281 -9.15 2.92 3.34
N VAL A 282 -7.89 2.78 3.72
CA VAL A 282 -7.50 2.21 5.03
C VAL A 282 -7.60 3.28 6.10
N VAL A 283 -8.58 3.16 6.99
CA VAL A 283 -8.82 4.07 8.13
C VAL A 283 -8.62 3.34 9.47
N ASN A 284 -8.93 2.06 9.54
CA ASN A 284 -8.86 1.25 10.76
C ASN A 284 -8.38 -0.18 10.47
N GLY A 285 -8.20 -1.00 11.51
CA GLY A 285 -7.73 -2.38 11.38
C GLY A 285 -8.69 -3.30 10.61
N SER A 286 -9.99 -2.99 10.56
CA SER A 286 -10.94 -3.74 9.72
C SER A 286 -10.67 -3.52 8.25
N ASP A 287 -10.28 -2.32 7.85
CA ASP A 287 -9.94 -2.04 6.44
C ASP A 287 -8.67 -2.80 6.04
N VAL A 288 -7.68 -2.89 6.94
CA VAL A 288 -6.48 -3.73 6.71
C VAL A 288 -6.88 -5.19 6.57
N PHE A 289 -7.72 -5.71 7.48
CA PHE A 289 -8.23 -7.06 7.44
C PHE A 289 -8.94 -7.36 6.11
N GLU A 290 -9.81 -6.45 5.64
CA GLU A 290 -10.55 -6.59 4.39
C GLU A 290 -9.62 -6.65 3.17
N HIS A 291 -8.56 -5.83 3.12
CA HIS A 291 -7.55 -5.92 2.07
C HIS A 291 -6.86 -7.28 2.03
N ILE A 292 -6.44 -7.82 3.19
CA ILE A 292 -5.82 -9.15 3.26
C ILE A 292 -6.84 -10.23 2.87
N LEU A 293 -8.07 -10.13 3.34
CA LEU A 293 -9.15 -11.06 3.00
C LEU A 293 -9.42 -11.08 1.49
N CYS A 294 -9.31 -9.93 0.81
CA CYS A 294 -9.41 -9.81 -0.65
C CYS A 294 -8.19 -10.38 -1.40
N GLY A 295 -7.06 -10.62 -0.72
CA GLY A 295 -5.87 -11.25 -1.31
C GLY A 295 -4.58 -10.44 -1.20
N ALA A 296 -4.58 -9.27 -0.55
CA ALA A 296 -3.36 -8.51 -0.37
C ALA A 296 -2.37 -9.24 0.56
N SER A 297 -1.08 -9.16 0.24
CA SER A 297 0.02 -9.63 1.09
C SER A 297 0.50 -8.52 2.02
N MET A 298 0.41 -7.27 1.58
CA MET A 298 0.81 -6.07 2.34
C MET A 298 -0.18 -4.95 2.05
N VAL A 299 -0.27 -3.96 2.95
CA VAL A 299 -1.21 -2.84 2.85
C VAL A 299 -0.47 -1.52 2.98
N GLN A 300 -0.69 -0.62 2.01
CA GLN A 300 -0.18 0.75 2.07
C GLN A 300 -1.24 1.71 2.62
N VAL A 301 -0.80 2.63 3.48
CA VAL A 301 -1.65 3.64 4.12
C VAL A 301 -1.25 5.05 3.63
N GLY A 302 -2.22 5.81 3.13
CA GLY A 302 -2.01 7.17 2.63
C GLY A 302 -2.71 8.22 3.51
N THR A 303 -3.96 8.59 3.19
CA THR A 303 -4.69 9.71 3.80
C THR A 303 -4.73 9.64 5.34
N THR A 304 -5.01 8.48 5.90
CA THR A 304 -4.99 8.26 7.37
C THR A 304 -3.62 8.55 7.97
N LEU A 305 -2.54 8.14 7.32
CA LEU A 305 -1.18 8.45 7.76
C LEU A 305 -0.89 9.96 7.68
N GLN A 306 -1.40 10.64 6.66
CA GLN A 306 -1.28 12.10 6.52
C GLN A 306 -1.99 12.85 7.63
N GLU A 307 -3.13 12.34 8.09
CA GLU A 307 -3.98 12.98 9.10
C GLU A 307 -3.51 12.67 10.53
N GLU A 308 -3.15 11.41 10.82
CA GLU A 308 -2.82 10.95 12.18
C GLU A 308 -1.32 10.92 12.47
N GLY A 309 -0.47 10.94 11.42
CA GLY A 309 0.97 10.74 11.57
C GLY A 309 1.36 9.27 11.79
N ILE A 310 2.64 9.06 12.12
CA ILE A 310 3.26 7.73 12.21
C ILE A 310 2.66 6.82 13.29
N GLY A 311 1.90 7.37 14.25
CA GLY A 311 1.16 6.59 15.26
C GLY A 311 0.08 5.68 14.66
N ALA A 312 -0.41 6.00 13.47
CA ALA A 312 -1.39 5.20 12.75
C ALA A 312 -0.93 3.74 12.56
N PHE A 313 0.35 3.48 12.31
CA PHE A 313 0.87 2.12 12.10
C PHE A 313 0.67 1.22 13.32
N ALA A 314 1.00 1.72 14.52
CA ALA A 314 0.82 0.96 15.76
C ALA A 314 -0.66 0.70 16.05
N ARG A 315 -1.52 1.70 15.85
CA ARG A 315 -2.97 1.57 16.04
C ARG A 315 -3.57 0.55 15.08
N LEU A 316 -3.33 0.67 13.79
CA LEU A 316 -3.85 -0.24 12.76
C LEU A 316 -3.38 -1.69 12.99
N THR A 317 -2.10 -1.88 13.36
CA THR A 317 -1.56 -3.22 13.66
C THR A 317 -2.24 -3.84 14.89
N ARG A 318 -2.48 -3.06 15.94
CA ARG A 318 -3.20 -3.52 17.13
C ARG A 318 -4.64 -3.92 16.79
N GLU A 319 -5.37 -3.05 16.11
CA GLU A 319 -6.76 -3.31 15.70
C GLU A 319 -6.88 -4.54 14.78
N LEU A 320 -5.95 -4.72 13.85
CA LEU A 320 -5.88 -5.94 13.02
C LEU A 320 -5.72 -7.19 13.89
N LYS A 321 -4.78 -7.17 14.84
CA LYS A 321 -4.55 -8.31 15.76
C LYS A 321 -5.77 -8.61 16.62
N GLU A 322 -6.49 -7.60 17.09
CA GLU A 322 -7.74 -7.77 17.84
C GLU A 322 -8.82 -8.48 17.01
N ILE A 323 -8.95 -8.12 15.73
CA ILE A 323 -9.88 -8.79 14.79
C ILE A 323 -9.44 -10.24 14.54
N MET A 324 -8.15 -10.47 14.31
CA MET A 324 -7.60 -11.81 14.11
C MET A 324 -7.86 -12.70 15.33
N ALA A 325 -7.62 -12.17 16.54
CA ALA A 325 -7.90 -12.89 17.80
C ALA A 325 -9.38 -13.26 17.91
N ALA A 326 -10.27 -12.30 17.68
CA ALA A 326 -11.73 -12.53 17.78
C ALA A 326 -12.24 -13.58 16.77
N LYS A 327 -11.53 -13.78 15.65
CA LYS A 327 -11.86 -14.76 14.61
C LYS A 327 -11.08 -16.07 14.73
N GLY A 328 -10.13 -16.17 15.67
CA GLY A 328 -9.29 -17.37 15.86
C GLY A 328 -8.17 -17.52 14.83
N TYR A 329 -7.79 -16.46 14.13
CA TYR A 329 -6.67 -16.44 13.18
C TYR A 329 -5.35 -16.14 13.89
N GLN A 330 -4.29 -16.87 13.54
CA GLN A 330 -2.94 -16.72 14.10
C GLN A 330 -2.00 -15.98 13.15
N THR A 331 -2.20 -16.17 11.84
CA THR A 331 -1.39 -15.60 10.77
C THR A 331 -2.26 -14.96 9.71
N LEU A 332 -1.67 -14.13 8.85
CA LEU A 332 -2.37 -13.55 7.71
C LEU A 332 -2.81 -14.62 6.69
N ASP A 333 -2.05 -15.71 6.57
CA ASP A 333 -2.33 -16.79 5.62
C ASP A 333 -3.59 -17.59 6.00
N ASP A 334 -4.02 -17.52 7.27
CA ASP A 334 -5.27 -18.16 7.72
C ASP A 334 -6.51 -17.60 7.01
N PHE A 335 -6.44 -16.35 6.54
CA PHE A 335 -7.58 -15.69 5.88
C PHE A 335 -7.28 -14.95 4.58
N ARG A 336 -6.00 -14.85 4.16
CA ARG A 336 -5.64 -14.16 2.91
C ARG A 336 -6.36 -14.79 1.72
N GLY A 337 -7.06 -13.92 0.95
CA GLY A 337 -7.78 -14.35 -0.25
C GLY A 337 -9.02 -15.20 -0.02
N ARG A 338 -9.41 -15.43 1.24
CA ARG A 338 -10.55 -16.31 1.60
C ARG A 338 -11.88 -15.54 1.69
N LEU A 339 -12.05 -14.48 0.90
CA LEU A 339 -13.32 -13.78 0.81
C LEU A 339 -14.41 -14.74 0.38
N LYS A 340 -15.48 -14.83 1.17
CA LYS A 340 -16.64 -15.67 0.88
C LYS A 340 -17.64 -14.91 -0.01
N THR A 341 -18.25 -15.60 -0.93
CA THR A 341 -19.40 -15.13 -1.73
C THR A 341 -20.70 -15.62 -1.10
N LEU A 342 -21.78 -14.89 -1.36
CA LEU A 342 -23.14 -15.26 -0.92
C LEU A 342 -23.72 -16.33 -1.83
#